data_0cedd2522226a85c2507414da1689672
#
_entry.id   0cedd2522226a85c2507414da1689672
#
_cell.length_a   1.000
_cell.length_b   1.000
_cell.length_c   1.000
_cell.angle_alpha   90.00
_cell.angle_beta   90.00
_cell.angle_gamma   90.00
#
_symmetry.space_group_name_H-M   'P 1'
#
loop_
_entity.id
_entity.type
_entity.pdbx_description
1 polymer ?
#
loop_
_entity_poly.entity_id
_entity_poly.type
_entity_poly.pdbx_seq_one_letter_code
_entity_poly.pdbx_strand_id
1 'polypeptide(L)'
;GKIVAGNVMCWLYKNKDWYKEKWRIKKGGGPLGINLVHDIDLICYLLGPVQSVQSATSNLIRKYEVEDTAVVNFIFKSGALCTLSVSDTIVGPWSYELTAGENPAYPVTNQSAYYIGGTKGSIQFPNLKHWYNKGERSWWKPMYHKDMNIRLSRFTLINQINHLCDVVKGKAKPKVTGEDGLQSLKIFDAIIKSSKSGKKISIK
;
A
#
# COMPACT_ATOMS: atom_id res chain seq x y z
N GLY A 1 14.47 9.31 -11.32
CA GLY A 1 13.75 10.30 -12.14
C GLY A 1 12.44 10.71 -11.50
N LYS A 2 11.56 11.38 -12.24
CA LYS A 2 10.19 11.68 -11.76
C LYS A 2 9.36 10.39 -11.72
N ILE A 3 8.59 10.18 -10.67
CA ILE A 3 7.62 9.07 -10.59
C ILE A 3 6.49 9.36 -11.57
N VAL A 4 6.07 8.35 -12.31
CA VAL A 4 5.04 8.44 -13.36
C VAL A 4 3.82 7.61 -12.99
N ALA A 5 4.05 6.34 -12.59
CA ALA A 5 2.96 5.42 -12.28
C ALA A 5 3.35 4.42 -11.20
N GLY A 6 2.33 3.90 -10.51
CA GLY A 6 2.45 2.80 -9.56
C GLY A 6 1.34 1.77 -9.73
N ASN A 7 1.65 0.53 -9.37
CA ASN A 7 0.67 -0.54 -9.21
C ASN A 7 0.92 -1.25 -7.88
N VAL A 8 -0.12 -1.41 -7.08
CA VAL A 8 -0.05 -1.94 -5.71
C VAL A 8 -1.07 -3.05 -5.52
N MET A 9 -0.65 -4.12 -4.89
CA MET A 9 -1.51 -5.24 -4.54
C MET A 9 -1.48 -5.49 -3.04
N CYS A 10 -2.66 -5.69 -2.45
CA CYS A 10 -2.85 -6.07 -1.06
C CYS A 10 -3.83 -7.26 -1.01
N TRP A 11 -3.39 -8.42 -1.48
CA TRP A 11 -4.17 -9.65 -1.47
C TRP A 11 -3.76 -10.51 -0.29
N LEU A 12 -4.60 -10.51 0.73
CA LEU A 12 -4.35 -11.17 2.00
C LEU A 12 -5.55 -12.02 2.39
N TYR A 13 -5.57 -13.27 1.93
CA TYR A 13 -6.68 -14.19 2.22
C TYR A 13 -6.90 -14.36 3.70
N LYS A 14 -8.12 -14.17 4.15
CA LYS A 14 -8.55 -14.38 5.53
C LYS A 14 -9.44 -15.60 5.62
N ASN A 15 -9.09 -16.53 6.52
CA ASN A 15 -9.85 -17.74 6.76
C ASN A 15 -11.15 -17.45 7.54
N LYS A 16 -12.02 -18.47 7.67
CA LYS A 16 -13.32 -18.33 8.36
C LYS A 16 -13.18 -17.92 9.82
N ASP A 17 -12.11 -18.34 10.49
CA ASP A 17 -11.91 -18.04 11.92
C ASP A 17 -11.68 -16.56 12.18
N TRP A 18 -11.11 -15.83 11.21
CA TRP A 18 -10.98 -14.39 11.27
C TRP A 18 -12.32 -13.68 11.52
N TYR A 19 -13.40 -14.19 10.96
CA TYR A 19 -14.73 -13.59 11.00
C TYR A 19 -15.59 -14.06 12.19
N LYS A 20 -15.05 -14.87 13.13
CA LYS A 20 -15.68 -15.17 14.40
C LYS A 20 -15.93 -13.92 15.23
N GLU A 21 -15.04 -12.93 15.10
CA GLU A 21 -15.21 -11.60 15.67
C GLU A 21 -16.24 -10.80 14.84
N LYS A 22 -17.43 -10.65 15.39
CA LYS A 22 -18.60 -10.10 14.66
C LYS A 22 -18.43 -8.68 14.11
N TRP A 23 -17.57 -7.86 14.72
CA TRP A 23 -17.30 -6.52 14.20
C TRP A 23 -16.60 -6.54 12.84
N ARG A 24 -15.87 -7.60 12.49
CA ARG A 24 -15.13 -7.74 11.23
C ARG A 24 -16.03 -7.97 10.02
N ILE A 25 -17.31 -8.31 10.23
CA ILE A 25 -18.32 -8.44 9.17
C ILE A 25 -19.22 -7.20 9.09
N LYS A 26 -18.96 -6.20 9.93
CA LYS A 26 -19.72 -4.94 10.03
C LYS A 26 -18.95 -3.78 9.45
N LYS A 27 -19.65 -2.68 9.16
CA LYS A 27 -19.07 -1.46 8.61
C LYS A 27 -17.76 -1.06 9.30
N GLY A 28 -16.69 -0.90 8.50
CA GLY A 28 -15.33 -0.61 8.96
C GLY A 28 -14.46 -1.83 9.22
N GLY A 29 -15.02 -3.04 9.24
CA GLY A 29 -14.29 -4.30 9.46
C GLY A 29 -13.78 -4.98 8.18
N GLY A 30 -14.00 -4.39 7.01
CA GLY A 30 -13.52 -4.92 5.73
C GLY A 30 -12.03 -4.61 5.46
N PRO A 31 -11.46 -5.19 4.40
CA PRO A 31 -10.06 -5.03 4.06
C PRO A 31 -9.65 -3.59 3.75
N LEU A 32 -10.57 -2.72 3.34
CA LEU A 32 -10.29 -1.29 3.18
C LEU A 32 -9.88 -0.63 4.51
N GLY A 33 -10.63 -0.90 5.59
CA GLY A 33 -10.38 -0.28 6.90
C GLY A 33 -9.26 -0.96 7.68
N ILE A 34 -9.07 -2.28 7.50
CA ILE A 34 -8.12 -3.05 8.32
C ILE A 34 -6.74 -3.11 7.66
N ASN A 35 -6.67 -3.29 6.34
CA ASN A 35 -5.42 -3.50 5.62
C ASN A 35 -5.02 -2.29 4.79
N LEU A 36 -5.92 -1.77 3.94
CA LEU A 36 -5.59 -0.75 2.96
C LEU A 36 -5.10 0.56 3.58
N VAL A 37 -5.49 0.89 4.80
CA VAL A 37 -5.03 2.09 5.50
C VAL A 37 -3.50 2.14 5.62
N HIS A 38 -2.85 0.98 5.78
CA HIS A 38 -1.40 0.87 5.84
C HIS A 38 -0.76 1.08 4.46
N ASP A 39 -1.36 0.52 3.41
CA ASP A 39 -0.89 0.73 2.03
C ASP A 39 -1.09 2.19 1.58
N ILE A 40 -2.17 2.86 2.02
CA ILE A 40 -2.38 4.30 1.77
C ILE A 40 -1.23 5.13 2.34
N ASP A 41 -0.83 4.86 3.58
CA ASP A 41 0.29 5.55 4.21
C ASP A 41 1.59 5.34 3.42
N LEU A 42 1.89 4.07 3.07
CA LEU A 42 3.08 3.71 2.30
C LEU A 42 3.11 4.38 0.92
N ILE A 43 2.01 4.39 0.17
CA ILE A 43 1.98 5.03 -1.15
C ILE A 43 2.08 6.56 -1.05
N CYS A 44 1.54 7.17 -0.01
CA CYS A 44 1.74 8.60 0.27
C CYS A 44 3.21 8.90 0.56
N TYR A 45 3.87 8.08 1.35
CA TYR A 45 5.30 8.21 1.62
C TYR A 45 6.15 8.05 0.35
N LEU A 46 5.82 7.09 -0.52
CA LEU A 46 6.60 6.76 -1.71
C LEU A 46 6.32 7.68 -2.91
N LEU A 47 5.05 8.05 -3.14
CA LEU A 47 4.61 8.79 -4.34
C LEU A 47 4.25 10.25 -4.06
N GLY A 48 4.12 10.62 -2.79
CA GLY A 48 3.76 11.97 -2.36
C GLY A 48 2.26 12.15 -2.10
N PRO A 49 1.80 13.40 -1.94
CA PRO A 49 0.43 13.69 -1.54
C PRO A 49 -0.58 13.38 -2.65
N VAL A 50 -1.68 12.72 -2.28
CA VAL A 50 -2.80 12.39 -3.15
C VAL A 50 -3.65 13.62 -3.43
N GLN A 51 -4.03 13.83 -4.69
CA GLN A 51 -4.95 14.87 -5.13
C GLN A 51 -6.40 14.38 -5.14
N SER A 52 -6.63 13.18 -5.69
CA SER A 52 -7.98 12.61 -5.79
C SER A 52 -7.92 11.09 -5.92
N VAL A 53 -9.05 10.44 -5.63
CA VAL A 53 -9.24 9.00 -5.77
C VAL A 53 -10.52 8.68 -6.52
N GLN A 54 -10.53 7.50 -7.18
CA GLN A 54 -11.74 6.86 -7.71
C GLN A 54 -11.68 5.38 -7.37
N SER A 55 -12.78 4.82 -6.87
CA SER A 55 -12.80 3.44 -6.36
C SER A 55 -14.09 2.70 -6.67
N ALA A 56 -13.99 1.37 -6.69
CA ALA A 56 -15.10 0.45 -6.69
C ALA A 56 -14.88 -0.63 -5.62
N THR A 57 -15.96 -1.11 -5.02
CA THR A 57 -15.93 -2.16 -3.99
C THR A 57 -16.89 -3.28 -4.33
N SER A 58 -16.60 -4.47 -3.84
CA SER A 58 -17.48 -5.64 -3.95
C SER A 58 -17.48 -6.40 -2.62
N ASN A 59 -18.61 -7.05 -2.31
CA ASN A 59 -18.76 -8.03 -1.25
C ASN A 59 -19.33 -9.36 -1.79
N LEU A 60 -19.13 -9.59 -3.07
CA LEU A 60 -19.78 -10.66 -3.84
C LEU A 60 -19.46 -12.06 -3.29
N ILE A 61 -18.26 -12.27 -2.83
CA ILE A 61 -17.77 -13.59 -2.40
C ILE A 61 -18.20 -13.89 -0.97
N ARG A 62 -17.97 -12.96 -0.04
CA ARG A 62 -18.29 -13.19 1.39
C ARG A 62 -19.71 -12.84 1.74
N LYS A 63 -20.35 -11.93 1.01
CA LYS A 63 -21.73 -11.45 1.22
C LYS A 63 -21.95 -10.85 2.60
N TYR A 64 -20.87 -10.29 3.22
CA TYR A 64 -20.97 -9.56 4.47
C TYR A 64 -21.45 -8.12 4.23
N GLU A 65 -21.71 -7.39 5.30
CA GLU A 65 -22.10 -5.96 5.23
C GLU A 65 -20.97 -5.08 4.67
N VAL A 66 -19.73 -5.54 4.79
CA VAL A 66 -18.51 -4.87 4.31
C VAL A 66 -18.02 -5.47 3.00
N GLU A 67 -17.20 -4.71 2.32
CA GLU A 67 -16.47 -5.17 1.14
C GLU A 67 -15.51 -6.32 1.48
N ASP A 68 -15.30 -7.21 0.50
CA ASP A 68 -14.25 -8.24 0.51
C ASP A 68 -13.16 -7.96 -0.54
N THR A 69 -13.45 -7.06 -1.47
CA THR A 69 -12.57 -6.67 -2.56
C THR A 69 -12.79 -5.21 -2.91
N ALA A 70 -11.71 -4.50 -3.22
CA ALA A 70 -11.78 -3.14 -3.76
C ALA A 70 -10.65 -2.87 -4.75
N VAL A 71 -10.92 -1.94 -5.68
CA VAL A 71 -9.93 -1.32 -6.55
C VAL A 71 -9.98 0.19 -6.38
N VAL A 72 -8.81 0.82 -6.39
CA VAL A 72 -8.68 2.26 -6.19
C VAL A 72 -7.69 2.83 -7.20
N ASN A 73 -8.09 3.89 -7.90
CA ASN A 73 -7.21 4.71 -8.72
C ASN A 73 -6.86 5.98 -7.95
N PHE A 74 -5.58 6.28 -7.83
CA PHE A 74 -5.05 7.47 -7.19
C PHE A 74 -4.46 8.42 -8.22
N ILE A 75 -4.73 9.70 -8.07
CA ILE A 75 -4.07 10.79 -8.79
C ILE A 75 -3.30 11.59 -7.74
N PHE A 76 -1.99 11.72 -7.91
CA PHE A 76 -1.13 12.47 -7.01
C PHE A 76 -0.97 13.93 -7.44
N LYS A 77 -0.66 14.82 -6.50
CA LYS A 77 -0.40 16.24 -6.81
C LYS A 77 0.76 16.45 -7.80
N SER A 78 1.69 15.49 -7.85
CA SER A 78 2.80 15.46 -8.82
C SER A 78 2.37 15.13 -10.26
N GLY A 79 1.12 14.70 -10.47
CA GLY A 79 0.61 14.14 -11.72
C GLY A 79 0.86 12.63 -11.87
N ALA A 80 1.55 11.98 -10.94
CA ALA A 80 1.71 10.52 -10.95
C ALA A 80 0.35 9.83 -10.75
N LEU A 81 0.20 8.63 -11.34
CA LEU A 81 -0.99 7.80 -11.24
C LEU A 81 -0.64 6.49 -10.52
N CYS A 82 -1.56 5.99 -9.71
CA CYS A 82 -1.38 4.68 -9.09
C CYS A 82 -2.69 3.90 -9.07
N THR A 83 -2.61 2.59 -9.30
CA THR A 83 -3.70 1.66 -9.10
C THR A 83 -3.41 0.79 -7.89
N LEU A 84 -4.44 0.49 -7.11
CA LEU A 84 -4.35 -0.42 -5.99
C LEU A 84 -5.53 -1.38 -6.00
N SER A 85 -5.25 -2.66 -5.77
CA SER A 85 -6.28 -3.68 -5.53
C SER A 85 -6.07 -4.32 -4.15
N VAL A 86 -7.15 -4.43 -3.39
CA VAL A 86 -7.17 -5.12 -2.09
C VAL A 86 -8.23 -6.20 -2.09
N SER A 87 -7.92 -7.38 -1.54
CA SER A 87 -8.90 -8.44 -1.33
C SER A 87 -8.49 -9.35 -0.18
N ASP A 88 -9.48 -9.79 0.60
CA ASP A 88 -9.32 -10.81 1.63
C ASP A 88 -9.86 -12.18 1.22
N THR A 89 -10.24 -12.34 -0.06
CA THR A 89 -10.76 -13.57 -0.66
C THR A 89 -9.82 -14.23 -1.66
N ILE A 90 -8.75 -13.53 -2.04
CA ILE A 90 -7.79 -14.02 -3.02
C ILE A 90 -6.58 -14.63 -2.31
N VAL A 91 -6.26 -15.88 -2.63
CA VAL A 91 -5.02 -16.53 -2.24
C VAL A 91 -3.91 -16.09 -3.20
N GLY A 92 -2.94 -15.37 -2.68
CA GLY A 92 -1.82 -14.87 -3.48
C GLY A 92 -0.70 -14.34 -2.58
N PRO A 93 0.54 -14.27 -3.10
CA PRO A 93 1.67 -13.80 -2.32
C PRO A 93 1.81 -12.26 -2.31
N TRP A 94 0.89 -11.55 -2.96
CA TRP A 94 1.06 -10.14 -3.27
C TRP A 94 0.38 -9.22 -2.26
N SER A 95 0.98 -9.12 -1.08
CA SER A 95 0.78 -8.01 -0.16
C SER A 95 2.13 -7.63 0.46
N TYR A 96 2.31 -6.36 0.80
CA TYR A 96 3.55 -5.92 1.46
C TYR A 96 3.79 -6.72 2.74
N GLU A 97 2.76 -6.91 3.54
CA GLU A 97 2.83 -7.60 4.83
C GLU A 97 3.29 -9.07 4.71
N LEU A 98 2.82 -9.80 3.66
CA LEU A 98 3.25 -11.18 3.41
C LEU A 98 4.68 -11.27 2.86
N THR A 99 5.13 -10.27 2.10
CA THR A 99 6.38 -10.41 1.35
C THR A 99 7.56 -9.70 2.01
N ALA A 100 7.33 -8.66 2.83
CA ALA A 100 8.38 -7.89 3.46
C ALA A 100 9.17 -8.66 4.52
N GLY A 101 8.57 -9.68 5.12
CA GLY A 101 9.20 -10.47 6.18
C GLY A 101 9.41 -9.69 7.48
N GLU A 102 8.68 -8.60 7.66
CA GLU A 102 8.76 -7.73 8.84
C GLU A 102 7.90 -8.26 10.00
N ASN A 103 6.86 -9.01 9.69
CA ASN A 103 5.99 -9.63 10.67
C ASN A 103 6.25 -11.14 10.72
N PRO A 104 6.79 -11.67 11.84
CA PRO A 104 7.13 -13.10 11.96
C PRO A 104 5.91 -14.03 11.96
N ALA A 105 4.69 -13.50 12.10
CA ALA A 105 3.46 -14.29 12.03
C ALA A 105 3.12 -14.76 10.60
N TYR A 106 3.73 -14.15 9.57
CA TYR A 106 3.47 -14.49 8.18
C TYR A 106 4.65 -15.21 7.52
N PRO A 107 4.39 -16.20 6.66
CA PRO A 107 5.43 -16.80 5.83
C PRO A 107 5.94 -15.79 4.80
N VAL A 108 7.24 -15.68 4.64
CA VAL A 108 7.86 -14.79 3.64
C VAL A 108 7.73 -15.42 2.26
N THR A 109 7.18 -14.69 1.30
CA THR A 109 6.92 -15.21 -0.05
C THR A 109 7.94 -14.78 -1.11
N ASN A 110 8.87 -13.88 -0.77
CA ASN A 110 9.89 -13.34 -1.68
C ASN A 110 9.33 -12.77 -2.99
N GLN A 111 8.14 -12.22 -2.96
CA GLN A 111 7.50 -11.57 -4.10
C GLN A 111 7.47 -10.06 -3.88
N SER A 112 7.18 -9.30 -4.93
CA SER A 112 6.92 -7.87 -4.80
C SER A 112 5.43 -7.61 -4.96
N ALA A 113 4.92 -6.69 -4.15
CA ALA A 113 3.53 -6.28 -4.16
C ALA A 113 3.34 -4.87 -4.72
N TYR A 114 4.40 -4.07 -4.76
CA TYR A 114 4.40 -2.71 -5.28
C TYR A 114 5.36 -2.59 -6.46
N TYR A 115 4.90 -1.93 -7.51
CA TYR A 115 5.65 -1.65 -8.73
C TYR A 115 5.56 -0.16 -9.01
N ILE A 116 6.68 0.56 -8.95
CA ILE A 116 6.72 2.01 -9.12
C ILE A 116 7.62 2.34 -10.30
N GLY A 117 7.04 2.98 -11.30
CA GLY A 117 7.70 3.41 -12.52
C GLY A 117 8.04 4.90 -12.50
N GLY A 118 9.24 5.21 -12.87
CA GLY A 118 9.72 6.58 -13.04
C GLY A 118 10.33 6.80 -14.42
N THR A 119 10.64 8.06 -14.73
CA THR A 119 11.19 8.44 -16.05
C THR A 119 12.60 7.90 -16.33
N LYS A 120 13.31 7.38 -15.32
CA LYS A 120 14.68 6.85 -15.48
C LYS A 120 14.81 5.36 -15.14
N GLY A 121 13.75 4.73 -14.65
CA GLY A 121 13.73 3.33 -14.28
C GLY A 121 12.53 3.03 -13.40
N SER A 122 12.36 1.77 -13.00
CA SER A 122 11.30 1.32 -12.13
C SER A 122 11.84 0.48 -10.98
N ILE A 123 11.09 0.41 -9.89
CA ILE A 123 11.46 -0.35 -8.70
C ILE A 123 10.29 -1.20 -8.23
N GLN A 124 10.61 -2.36 -7.68
CA GLN A 124 9.66 -3.28 -7.06
C GLN A 124 9.89 -3.29 -5.54
N PHE A 125 8.82 -3.34 -4.76
CA PHE A 125 8.87 -3.48 -3.30
C PHE A 125 8.13 -4.74 -2.84
N PRO A 126 8.61 -5.41 -1.79
CA PRO A 126 9.78 -5.09 -0.95
C PRO A 126 11.12 -5.61 -1.50
N ASN A 127 11.16 -6.36 -2.61
CA ASN A 127 12.40 -6.98 -3.12
C ASN A 127 13.44 -5.97 -3.60
N LEU A 128 13.09 -4.69 -3.74
CA LEU A 128 13.97 -3.60 -4.14
C LEU A 128 14.76 -3.89 -5.43
N LYS A 129 14.12 -4.55 -6.39
CA LYS A 129 14.68 -4.79 -7.71
C LYS A 129 14.49 -3.54 -8.57
N HIS A 130 15.59 -2.90 -8.96
CA HIS A 130 15.60 -1.71 -9.79
C HIS A 130 15.84 -2.07 -11.26
N TRP A 131 14.91 -1.70 -12.14
CA TRP A 131 14.97 -1.92 -13.59
C TRP A 131 15.33 -0.66 -14.33
N TYR A 132 16.22 -0.77 -15.34
CA TYR A 132 16.72 0.37 -16.13
C TYR A 132 17.29 -0.05 -17.49
N ASN A 133 17.45 0.89 -18.42
CA ASN A 133 18.29 0.71 -19.61
C ASN A 133 19.68 1.34 -19.36
N LYS A 134 20.72 0.77 -19.94
CA LYS A 134 22.04 1.38 -20.02
C LYS A 134 22.05 2.38 -21.19
N GLY A 135 22.44 3.63 -20.91
CA GLY A 135 22.49 4.70 -21.90
C GLY A 135 21.10 5.18 -22.33
N GLU A 136 20.84 5.26 -23.62
CA GLU A 136 19.56 5.70 -24.19
C GLU A 136 18.44 4.73 -23.84
N ARG A 137 17.32 5.26 -23.38
CA ARG A 137 16.12 4.48 -23.02
C ARG A 137 15.32 4.16 -24.27
N SER A 138 15.02 2.88 -24.47
CA SER A 138 14.26 2.43 -25.61
C SER A 138 13.62 1.06 -25.31
N TRP A 139 12.43 0.84 -25.84
CA TRP A 139 11.77 -0.47 -25.78
C TRP A 139 12.44 -1.53 -26.68
N TRP A 140 13.28 -1.09 -27.62
CA TRP A 140 14.09 -1.98 -28.47
C TRP A 140 15.41 -2.41 -27.84
N LYS A 141 15.81 -1.79 -26.72
CA LYS A 141 17.08 -2.08 -26.04
C LYS A 141 16.87 -3.01 -24.86
N PRO A 142 17.83 -3.87 -24.54
CA PRO A 142 17.74 -4.74 -23.35
C PRO A 142 17.48 -3.93 -22.08
N MET A 143 16.61 -4.47 -21.22
CA MET A 143 16.42 -3.98 -19.85
C MET A 143 17.34 -4.75 -18.92
N TYR A 144 17.93 -4.05 -17.99
CA TYR A 144 18.77 -4.58 -16.93
C TYR A 144 18.08 -4.37 -15.58
N HIS A 145 18.43 -5.21 -14.63
CA HIS A 145 18.03 -4.97 -13.25
C HIS A 145 19.23 -5.05 -12.31
N LYS A 146 19.08 -4.41 -11.16
CA LYS A 146 19.98 -4.49 -10.03
C LYS A 146 19.16 -4.78 -8.78
N ASP A 147 19.53 -5.81 -8.05
CA ASP A 147 18.96 -6.08 -6.73
C ASP A 147 19.67 -5.15 -5.73
N MET A 148 18.88 -4.32 -5.07
CA MET A 148 19.38 -3.43 -4.03
C MET A 148 19.40 -4.23 -2.72
N ASN A 149 20.51 -4.90 -2.42
CA ASN A 149 20.68 -5.74 -1.23
C ASN A 149 20.60 -4.92 0.07
N ILE A 150 19.45 -4.36 0.36
CA ILE A 150 19.16 -3.68 1.62
C ILE A 150 18.60 -4.74 2.57
N ARG A 151 19.27 -4.96 3.68
CA ARG A 151 18.70 -5.79 4.75
C ARG A 151 17.52 -5.06 5.38
N LEU A 152 16.31 -5.53 5.13
CA LEU A 152 15.14 -5.09 5.86
C LEU A 152 15.26 -5.53 7.32
N SER A 153 14.94 -4.63 8.24
CA SER A 153 14.91 -4.96 9.66
C SER A 153 13.71 -5.86 9.94
N ARG A 154 13.94 -7.01 10.54
CA ARG A 154 12.88 -7.88 11.06
C ARG A 154 12.39 -7.45 12.44
N PHE A 155 12.92 -6.36 12.99
CA PHE A 155 12.61 -5.86 14.33
C PHE A 155 11.84 -4.53 14.25
N THR A 156 10.89 -4.44 13.33
CA THR A 156 10.15 -3.20 13.04
C THR A 156 9.44 -2.66 14.27
N LEU A 157 8.78 -3.50 15.06
CA LEU A 157 8.10 -3.10 16.30
C LEU A 157 9.09 -2.63 17.37
N ILE A 158 10.24 -3.29 17.52
CA ILE A 158 11.29 -2.85 18.45
C ILE A 158 11.84 -1.50 18.01
N ASN A 159 12.11 -1.32 16.73
CA ASN A 159 12.58 -0.06 16.17
C ASN A 159 11.55 1.06 16.38
N GLN A 160 10.26 0.76 16.24
CA GLN A 160 9.17 1.71 16.49
C GLN A 160 9.13 2.15 17.96
N ILE A 161 9.22 1.22 18.90
CA ILE A 161 9.24 1.50 20.35
C ILE A 161 10.48 2.34 20.71
N ASN A 162 11.66 1.95 20.22
CA ASN A 162 12.90 2.71 20.47
C ASN A 162 12.79 4.13 19.92
N HIS A 163 12.25 4.28 18.71
CA HIS A 163 12.03 5.60 18.13
C HIS A 163 11.03 6.44 18.94
N LEU A 164 9.94 5.83 19.43
CA LEU A 164 8.98 6.51 20.32
C LEU A 164 9.69 6.99 21.60
N CYS A 165 10.53 6.17 22.21
CA CYS A 165 11.31 6.56 23.37
C CYS A 165 12.25 7.76 23.08
N ASP A 166 12.87 7.79 21.90
CA ASP A 166 13.72 8.89 21.48
C ASP A 166 12.93 10.18 21.23
N VAL A 167 11.72 10.07 20.67
CA VAL A 167 10.81 11.21 20.49
C VAL A 167 10.38 11.78 21.85
N VAL A 168 9.95 10.92 22.78
CA VAL A 168 9.56 11.35 24.14
C VAL A 168 10.69 12.03 24.89
N LYS A 169 11.93 11.58 24.70
CA LYS A 169 13.14 12.17 25.29
C LYS A 169 13.65 13.43 24.55
N GLY A 170 12.94 13.86 23.49
CA GLY A 170 13.36 15.00 22.67
C GLY A 170 14.61 14.77 21.79
N LYS A 171 15.04 13.52 21.64
CA LYS A 171 16.21 13.14 20.83
C LYS A 171 15.91 12.97 19.34
N ALA A 172 14.64 12.78 18.98
CA ALA A 172 14.19 12.62 17.61
C ALA A 172 12.85 13.31 17.37
N LYS A 173 12.52 13.61 16.11
CA LYS A 173 11.18 13.99 15.68
C LYS A 173 10.40 12.75 15.23
N PRO A 174 9.06 12.74 15.35
CA PRO A 174 8.24 11.66 14.80
C PRO A 174 8.54 11.45 13.31
N LYS A 175 8.74 10.21 12.89
CA LYS A 175 8.88 9.85 11.45
C LYS A 175 7.54 9.85 10.74
N VAL A 176 6.47 9.52 11.46
CA VAL A 176 5.07 9.61 11.02
C VAL A 176 4.38 10.53 12.01
N THR A 177 3.77 11.58 11.52
CA THR A 177 3.11 12.61 12.33
C THR A 177 1.59 12.37 12.42
N GLY A 178 0.92 13.13 13.28
CA GLY A 178 -0.55 13.12 13.33
C GLY A 178 -1.17 13.64 12.03
N GLU A 179 -0.50 14.55 11.33
CA GLU A 179 -0.90 15.06 10.02
C GLU A 179 -0.84 13.99 8.94
N ASP A 180 0.20 13.14 8.96
CA ASP A 180 0.30 12.00 8.03
C ASP A 180 -0.84 11.00 8.27
N GLY A 181 -1.13 10.70 9.54
CA GLY A 181 -2.26 9.84 9.91
C GLY A 181 -3.61 10.44 9.50
N LEU A 182 -3.81 11.76 9.71
CA LEU A 182 -5.01 12.45 9.28
C LEU A 182 -5.16 12.43 7.75
N GLN A 183 -4.07 12.57 7.00
CA GLN A 183 -4.08 12.49 5.55
C GLN A 183 -4.53 11.10 5.08
N SER A 184 -4.02 10.03 5.68
CA SER A 184 -4.41 8.65 5.37
C SER A 184 -5.91 8.42 5.63
N LEU A 185 -6.45 8.96 6.72
CA LEU A 185 -7.89 8.88 7.04
C LEU A 185 -8.76 9.69 6.07
N LYS A 186 -8.31 10.89 5.63
CA LYS A 186 -9.02 11.67 4.60
C LYS A 186 -9.09 10.91 3.28
N ILE A 187 -8.00 10.25 2.88
CA ILE A 187 -7.96 9.44 1.67
C ILE A 187 -8.89 8.23 1.80
N PHE A 188 -8.85 7.53 2.93
CA PHE A 188 -9.75 6.42 3.22
C PHE A 188 -11.23 6.82 3.12
N ASP A 189 -11.63 7.94 3.75
CA ASP A 189 -12.99 8.47 3.66
C ASP A 189 -13.38 8.83 2.22
N ALA A 190 -12.47 9.41 1.45
CA ALA A 190 -12.68 9.71 0.03
C ALA A 190 -12.85 8.44 -0.81
N ILE A 191 -12.14 7.36 -0.51
CA ILE A 191 -12.31 6.05 -1.15
C ILE A 191 -13.73 5.51 -0.89
N ILE A 192 -14.18 5.53 0.36
CA ILE A 192 -15.55 5.11 0.71
C ILE A 192 -16.62 5.96 0.00
N LYS A 193 -16.43 7.29 -0.05
CA LYS A 193 -17.35 8.19 -0.77
C LYS A 193 -17.35 7.91 -2.27
N SER A 194 -16.18 7.64 -2.85
CA SER A 194 -16.03 7.34 -4.26
C SER A 194 -16.72 6.02 -4.62
N SER A 195 -16.53 4.95 -3.85
CA SER A 195 -17.15 3.66 -4.12
C SER A 195 -18.68 3.70 -4.08
N LYS A 196 -19.25 4.56 -3.22
CA LYS A 196 -20.71 4.74 -3.12
C LYS A 196 -21.28 5.61 -4.22
N SER A 197 -20.57 6.61 -4.68
CA SER A 197 -21.04 7.58 -5.67
C SER A 197 -20.65 7.25 -7.11
N GLY A 198 -19.67 6.36 -7.31
CA GLY A 198 -19.05 6.09 -8.61
C GLY A 198 -18.18 7.25 -9.13
N LYS A 199 -18.04 8.34 -8.36
CA LYS A 199 -17.37 9.58 -8.78
C LYS A 199 -15.95 9.67 -8.25
N LYS A 200 -15.11 10.41 -8.97
CA LYS A 200 -13.80 10.85 -8.48
C LYS A 200 -14.00 11.86 -7.33
N ILE A 201 -13.29 11.65 -6.22
CA ILE A 201 -13.33 12.50 -5.02
C ILE A 201 -11.98 13.16 -4.82
N SER A 202 -11.98 14.49 -4.70
CA SER A 202 -10.78 15.28 -4.38
C SER A 202 -10.49 15.25 -2.88
N ILE A 203 -9.20 15.17 -2.54
CA ILE A 203 -8.71 15.24 -1.16
C ILE A 203 -8.49 16.71 -0.78
N LYS A 204 -9.17 17.13 0.30
CA LYS A 204 -9.09 18.51 0.84
C LYS A 204 -8.21 18.58 2.07
#